data_f455c8f5e66acf728c789c56930f8f9a
#
_entry.id   f455c8f5e66acf728c789c56930f8f9a
#
_cell.length_a   1.000
_cell.length_b   1.000
_cell.length_c   1.000
_cell.angle_alpha   90.00
_cell.angle_beta   90.00
_cell.angle_gamma   90.00
#
_symmetry.space_group_name_H-M   'P 1'
#
loop_
_entity.id
_entity.type
_entity.pdbx_description
1 polymer ?
#
loop_
_entity_poly.entity_id
_entity_poly.type
_entity_poly.pdbx_seq_one_letter_code
_entity_poly.pdbx_strand_id
1 'polypeptide(L)'
;MANLDRKQVNNKILIIGVDGMDPRVTEHYLSQGKMPNIRKLLERGAANEHLEMIGGHPTGTPPMWTTLATGCYANVHGITCFNLQSDKGPEYNGYAFDSRKCRAEQLW
;
A
#
# COMPACT_ATOMS: atom_id res chain seq x y z
N MET A 1 24.68 4.82 -10.12
CA MET A 1 23.34 5.27 -9.74
C MET A 1 23.18 6.70 -10.26
N ALA A 2 22.17 6.96 -11.09
CA ALA A 2 21.92 8.31 -11.60
C ALA A 2 21.50 9.19 -10.43
N ASN A 3 22.20 10.28 -10.21
CA ASN A 3 21.85 11.31 -9.25
C ASN A 3 20.62 12.04 -9.83
N LEU A 4 19.42 11.61 -9.42
CA LEU A 4 18.19 12.27 -9.78
C LEU A 4 18.07 13.54 -8.93
N ASP A 5 18.27 14.70 -9.55
CA ASP A 5 17.97 16.00 -8.94
C ASP A 5 16.47 16.03 -8.57
N ARG A 6 16.17 15.66 -7.34
CA ARG A 6 14.81 15.68 -6.79
C ARG A 6 14.44 17.12 -6.43
N LYS A 7 13.80 17.81 -7.34
CA LYS A 7 13.23 19.13 -7.05
C LYS A 7 11.92 18.94 -6.29
N GLN A 8 11.81 19.53 -5.10
CA GLN A 8 10.55 19.52 -4.36
C GLN A 8 9.47 20.27 -5.15
N VAL A 9 8.43 19.54 -5.57
CA VAL A 9 7.34 20.08 -6.40
C VAL A 9 6.18 20.59 -5.55
N ASN A 10 5.97 20.00 -4.36
CA ASN A 10 4.91 20.34 -3.42
C ASN A 10 5.45 20.54 -2.02
N ASN A 11 4.82 21.45 -1.28
CA ASN A 11 5.24 21.77 0.10
C ASN A 11 4.75 20.76 1.13
N LYS A 12 3.61 20.09 0.89
CA LYS A 12 3.00 19.14 1.83
C LYS A 12 2.22 18.07 1.09
N ILE A 13 2.43 16.82 1.47
CA ILE A 13 1.67 15.65 1.00
C ILE A 13 1.18 14.91 2.22
N LEU A 14 -0.12 14.57 2.27
CA LEU A 14 -0.72 13.70 3.27
C LEU A 14 -1.25 12.44 2.56
N ILE A 15 -0.75 11.29 2.95
CA ILE A 15 -1.22 9.99 2.47
C ILE A 15 -2.01 9.32 3.60
N ILE A 16 -3.27 8.99 3.36
CA ILE A 16 -4.12 8.25 4.30
C ILE A 16 -4.44 6.90 3.67
N GLY A 17 -3.91 5.83 4.24
CA GLY A 17 -4.21 4.48 3.85
C GLY A 17 -5.28 3.86 4.75
N VAL A 18 -6.28 3.24 4.15
CA VAL A 18 -7.34 2.51 4.86
C VAL A 18 -7.34 1.07 4.38
N ASP A 19 -6.87 0.16 5.24
CA ASP A 19 -6.82 -1.26 4.92
C ASP A 19 -8.23 -1.86 4.82
N GLY A 20 -8.45 -2.71 3.81
CA GLY A 20 -9.73 -3.39 3.62
C GLY A 20 -10.91 -2.50 3.20
N MET A 21 -10.68 -1.27 2.76
CA MET A 21 -11.73 -0.39 2.28
C MET A 21 -12.28 -0.86 0.93
N ASP A 22 -13.41 -1.56 0.94
CA ASP A 22 -14.08 -2.03 -0.28
C ASP A 22 -14.84 -0.87 -0.94
N PRO A 23 -14.61 -0.57 -2.24
CA PRO A 23 -15.28 0.51 -2.95
C PRO A 23 -16.79 0.37 -2.97
N ARG A 24 -17.33 -0.85 -3.12
CA ARG A 24 -18.77 -1.12 -3.19
C ARG A 24 -19.46 -0.86 -1.85
N VAL A 25 -18.82 -1.26 -0.75
CA VAL A 25 -19.32 -0.98 0.60
C VAL A 25 -19.23 0.51 0.91
N THR A 26 -18.17 1.16 0.49
CA THR A 26 -17.99 2.61 0.62
C THR A 26 -19.11 3.37 -0.12
N GLU A 27 -19.38 3.03 -1.38
CA GLU A 27 -20.43 3.64 -2.19
C GLU A 27 -21.82 3.43 -1.56
N HIS A 28 -22.09 2.21 -1.05
CA HIS A 28 -23.34 1.93 -0.35
C HIS A 28 -23.57 2.87 0.85
N TYR A 29 -22.55 3.12 1.68
CA TYR A 29 -22.68 4.03 2.82
C TYR A 29 -22.67 5.50 2.41
N LEU A 30 -21.97 5.86 1.36
CA LEU A 30 -22.01 7.20 0.78
C LEU A 30 -23.40 7.55 0.28
N SER A 31 -24.09 6.61 -0.42
CA SER A 31 -25.46 6.80 -0.92
C SER A 31 -26.48 7.03 0.21
N GLN A 32 -26.21 6.45 1.38
CA GLN A 32 -27.04 6.64 2.59
C GLN A 32 -26.67 7.91 3.40
N GLY A 33 -25.71 8.71 2.96
CA GLY A 33 -25.25 9.90 3.68
C GLY A 33 -24.46 9.63 4.95
N LYS A 34 -24.01 8.37 5.18
CA LYS A 34 -23.33 7.96 6.42
C LYS A 34 -21.84 8.31 6.46
N MET A 35 -21.26 8.75 5.34
CA MET A 35 -19.84 9.12 5.23
C MET A 35 -19.66 10.58 4.75
N PRO A 36 -20.12 11.56 5.53
CA PRO A 36 -20.19 12.96 5.06
C PRO A 36 -18.80 13.57 4.78
N ASN A 37 -17.77 13.15 5.50
CA ASN A 37 -16.41 13.66 5.29
C ASN A 37 -15.77 13.09 4.02
N ILE A 38 -15.99 11.81 3.71
CA ILE A 38 -15.53 11.20 2.46
C ILE A 38 -16.26 11.86 1.29
N ARG A 39 -17.57 12.09 1.37
CA ARG A 39 -18.33 12.81 0.34
C ARG A 39 -17.74 14.20 0.05
N LYS A 40 -17.44 14.99 1.09
CA LYS A 40 -16.78 16.30 0.93
C LYS A 40 -15.42 16.21 0.24
N LEU A 41 -14.66 15.15 0.48
CA LEU A 41 -13.38 14.92 -0.21
C LEU A 41 -13.61 14.61 -1.68
N LEU A 42 -14.59 13.77 -2.01
CA LEU A 42 -14.96 13.43 -3.39
C LEU A 42 -15.44 14.66 -4.17
N GLU A 43 -16.24 15.53 -3.56
CA GLU A 43 -16.74 16.76 -4.17
C GLU A 43 -15.64 17.79 -4.49
N ARG A 44 -14.50 17.72 -3.78
CA ARG A 44 -13.40 18.68 -3.89
C ARG A 44 -12.15 18.12 -4.57
N GLY A 45 -12.11 16.84 -4.80
CA GLY A 45 -10.96 16.11 -5.31
C GLY A 45 -11.28 15.31 -6.57
N ALA A 46 -10.39 14.39 -6.88
CA ALA A 46 -10.59 13.39 -7.92
C ALA A 46 -10.63 12.00 -7.27
N ALA A 47 -11.48 11.12 -7.76
CA ALA A 47 -11.57 9.73 -7.34
C ALA A 47 -11.45 8.79 -8.52
N ASN A 48 -10.87 7.63 -8.27
CA ASN A 48 -10.86 6.51 -9.20
C ASN A 48 -11.38 5.27 -8.47
N GLU A 49 -12.49 4.75 -8.92
CA GLU A 49 -13.16 3.57 -8.35
C GLU A 49 -12.74 2.27 -9.04
N HIS A 50 -12.10 2.37 -10.21
CA HIS A 50 -11.67 1.24 -11.02
C HIS A 50 -10.19 0.93 -10.79
N LEU A 51 -9.83 0.73 -9.52
CA LEU A 51 -8.48 0.29 -9.18
C LEU A 51 -8.39 -1.22 -9.34
N GLU A 52 -7.56 -1.66 -10.27
CA GLU A 52 -7.25 -3.07 -10.43
C GLU A 52 -6.10 -3.48 -9.53
N MET A 53 -6.19 -4.70 -9.01
CA MET A 53 -5.07 -5.33 -8.30
C MET A 53 -3.93 -5.59 -9.30
N ILE A 54 -2.72 -5.32 -8.91
CA ILE A 54 -1.55 -5.64 -9.74
C ILE A 54 -1.50 -7.15 -9.94
N GLY A 55 -1.68 -7.61 -11.18
CA GLY A 55 -1.74 -9.03 -11.53
C GLY A 55 -0.50 -9.80 -11.07
N GLY A 56 -0.71 -11.03 -10.58
CA GLY A 56 0.39 -11.90 -10.11
C GLY A 56 0.91 -11.56 -8.72
N HIS A 57 0.34 -10.57 -8.04
CA HIS A 57 0.73 -10.22 -6.68
C HIS A 57 -0.13 -10.92 -5.63
N PRO A 58 0.48 -11.29 -4.47
CA PRO A 58 -0.29 -11.68 -3.31
C PRO A 58 -1.20 -10.52 -2.87
N THR A 59 -2.49 -10.80 -2.66
CA THR A 59 -3.49 -9.80 -2.25
C THR A 59 -3.51 -9.52 -0.74
N GLY A 60 -2.56 -10.07 0.00
CA GLY A 60 -2.47 -9.88 1.45
C GLY A 60 -1.97 -8.48 1.84
N THR A 61 -2.33 -8.05 3.03
CA THR A 61 -1.97 -6.74 3.59
C THR A 61 -0.46 -6.44 3.55
N PRO A 62 0.44 -7.30 4.06
CA PRO A 62 1.86 -6.96 4.12
C PRO A 62 2.50 -6.77 2.73
N PRO A 63 2.31 -7.66 1.75
CA PRO A 63 2.90 -7.45 0.43
C PRO A 63 2.34 -6.21 -0.27
N MET A 64 1.03 -5.93 -0.16
CA MET A 64 0.43 -4.80 -0.84
C MET A 64 0.84 -3.45 -0.25
N TRP A 65 0.87 -3.33 1.08
CA TRP A 65 1.37 -2.12 1.74
C TRP A 65 2.86 -1.90 1.49
N THR A 66 3.65 -2.96 1.45
CA THR A 66 5.08 -2.86 1.11
C THR A 66 5.28 -2.45 -0.35
N THR A 67 4.48 -2.98 -1.27
CA THR A 67 4.47 -2.55 -2.68
C THR A 67 4.13 -1.06 -2.79
N LEU A 68 3.12 -0.58 -2.06
CA LEU A 68 2.78 0.85 -2.02
C LEU A 68 3.94 1.69 -1.47
N ALA A 69 4.57 1.24 -0.39
CA ALA A 69 5.65 1.97 0.28
C ALA A 69 6.95 2.02 -0.52
N THR A 70 7.22 1.04 -1.35
CA THR A 70 8.51 0.90 -2.05
C THR A 70 8.43 1.13 -3.56
N GLY A 71 7.22 1.08 -4.14
CA GLY A 71 7.04 1.06 -5.59
C GLY A 71 7.57 -0.21 -6.26
N CYS A 72 7.89 -1.25 -5.50
CA CYS A 72 8.49 -2.48 -5.98
C CYS A 72 7.54 -3.67 -5.88
N TYR A 73 7.74 -4.65 -6.74
CA TYR A 73 7.02 -5.92 -6.67
C TYR A 73 7.48 -6.80 -5.50
N ALA A 74 6.62 -7.73 -5.06
CA ALA A 74 6.87 -8.58 -3.90
C ALA A 74 8.14 -9.44 -4.02
N ASN A 75 8.52 -9.87 -5.21
CA ASN A 75 9.77 -10.58 -5.47
C ASN A 75 11.01 -9.68 -5.28
N VAL A 76 10.88 -8.38 -5.42
CA VAL A 76 11.96 -7.40 -5.20
C VAL A 76 12.06 -7.04 -3.73
N HIS A 77 10.97 -6.58 -3.10
CA HIS A 77 10.99 -6.19 -1.69
C HIS A 77 11.00 -7.37 -0.71
N GLY A 78 10.66 -8.57 -1.16
CA GLY A 78 10.77 -9.81 -0.38
C GLY A 78 9.66 -10.08 0.62
N ILE A 79 8.67 -9.22 0.73
CA ILE A 79 7.52 -9.41 1.62
C ILE A 79 6.40 -10.03 0.79
N THR A 80 6.16 -11.33 0.96
CA THR A 80 5.21 -12.10 0.12
C THR A 80 3.94 -12.51 0.86
N CYS A 81 3.98 -12.57 2.19
CA CYS A 81 2.82 -12.88 3.03
C CYS A 81 3.06 -12.40 4.47
N PHE A 82 2.15 -12.73 5.39
CA PHE A 82 2.29 -12.41 6.82
C PHE A 82 3.47 -13.13 7.47
N ASN A 83 3.74 -14.36 7.07
CA ASN A 83 4.85 -15.16 7.57
C ASN A 83 5.89 -15.32 6.46
N LEU A 84 7.12 -14.97 6.77
CA LEU A 84 8.25 -15.08 5.87
C LEU A 84 9.02 -16.37 6.19
N GLN A 85 9.18 -17.23 5.21
CA GLN A 85 10.01 -18.40 5.32
C GLN A 85 11.47 -18.04 5.16
N SER A 86 12.31 -18.68 5.95
CA SER A 86 13.77 -18.57 5.85
C SER A 86 14.33 -19.81 5.16
N ASP A 87 15.30 -19.60 4.30
CA ASP A 87 16.13 -20.64 3.69
C ASP A 87 17.06 -21.34 4.71
N LYS A 88 17.23 -20.74 5.89
CA LYS A 88 18.06 -21.25 6.98
C LYS A 88 17.35 -22.24 7.90
N GLY A 89 16.02 -22.39 7.78
CA GLY A 89 15.22 -23.28 8.59
C GLY A 89 14.04 -22.61 9.29
N PRO A 90 13.07 -23.40 9.81
CA PRO A 90 11.84 -22.87 10.41
C PRO A 90 12.06 -21.96 11.63
N GLU A 91 13.13 -22.17 12.38
CA GLU A 91 13.49 -21.38 13.56
C GLU A 91 13.91 -19.95 13.21
N TYR A 92 14.25 -19.70 11.94
CA TYR A 92 14.58 -18.36 11.42
C TYR A 92 13.43 -17.71 10.68
N ASN A 93 12.27 -18.35 10.65
CA ASN A 93 11.07 -17.73 10.08
C ASN A 93 10.72 -16.46 10.84
N GLY A 94 10.18 -15.47 10.12
CA GLY A 94 9.86 -14.18 10.68
C GLY A 94 8.48 -13.71 10.27
N TYR A 95 8.09 -12.58 10.83
CA TYR A 95 6.87 -11.88 10.45
C TYR A 95 7.18 -10.76 9.48
N ALA A 96 6.25 -10.50 8.56
CA ALA A 96 6.36 -9.42 7.58
C ALA A 96 6.32 -8.01 8.20
N PHE A 97 5.92 -7.90 9.47
CA PHE A 97 5.94 -6.65 10.24
C PHE A 97 7.34 -6.18 10.65
N ASP A 98 8.34 -7.04 10.52
CA ASP A 98 9.73 -6.63 10.75
C ASP A 98 10.25 -5.91 9.49
N SER A 99 10.33 -4.57 9.55
CA SER A 99 10.80 -3.73 8.45
C SER A 99 12.22 -4.07 7.97
N ARG A 100 13.04 -4.68 8.82
CA ARG A 100 14.39 -5.17 8.46
C ARG A 100 14.36 -6.31 7.45
N LYS A 101 13.22 -6.95 7.25
CA LYS A 101 13.00 -7.99 6.25
C LYS A 101 12.73 -7.43 4.85
N CYS A 102 12.34 -6.18 4.75
CA CYS A 102 12.15 -5.50 3.47
C CYS A 102 13.50 -5.24 2.81
N ARG A 103 13.66 -5.69 1.56
CA ARG A 103 14.91 -5.56 0.79
C ARG A 103 14.94 -4.32 -0.10
N ALA A 104 13.83 -3.60 -0.20
CA ALA A 104 13.70 -2.39 -1.00
C ALA A 104 13.60 -1.16 -0.09
N GLU A 105 14.11 -0.02 -0.56
CA GLU A 105 13.97 1.26 0.12
C GLU A 105 12.53 1.77 0.05
N GLN A 106 12.08 2.43 1.10
CA GLN A 106 10.78 3.06 1.16
C GLN A 106 10.80 4.43 0.48
N LEU A 107 9.66 4.86 -0.04
CA LEU A 107 9.52 6.13 -0.78
C LEU A 107 9.57 7.37 0.13
N TRP A 108 9.39 7.18 1.45
CA TRP A 108 9.42 8.26 2.46
C TRP A 108 10.44 8.02 3.55
#